data_9f04abe3119504850f72e0db28332d7c
#
_entry.id   9f04abe3119504850f72e0db28332d7c
#
_cell.length_a   1.000
_cell.length_b   1.000
_cell.length_c   1.000
_cell.angle_alpha   90.00
_cell.angle_beta   90.00
_cell.angle_gamma   90.00
#
_symmetry.space_group_name_H-M   'P 1'
#
loop_
_entity.id
_entity.type
_entity.pdbx_description
1 polymer ?
#
loop_
_entity_poly.entity_id
_entity_poly.type
_entity_poly.pdbx_seq_one_letter_code
_entity_poly.pdbx_strand_id
1 'polypeptide(L)'
;MSYKNIISAFCHLINIDEKSILSCDRIGGMTNTNYLITTKNERFVFRVSGKTSNQIINRKNEHNNSVLMSELGINSDIIYFNENNGDKITKYINNAMTLSPYNIFGYLDKVVDLLVDTHSSGAKFTNTWDYLEEYKLYKKIVLDSDVVIDDKYYHFESKILGLYRRLFADLGINLFPCHNDLVAENFVLGDDILISQKLYLIDWEYSGLNDPMWDIASLFEESNFPKHIERKFLENYCNLWNIKKNNFSYDLSTPPPPSLSKIDILEEKILIYKILQNALWYLWTLAKESRGDFFGNYKYKRLERIFSLYSEYKENYI
;
A
#
# COMPACT_ATOMS: atom_id res chain seq x y z
N MET A 1 -5.96 9.82 -23.69
CA MET A 1 -5.79 11.26 -24.05
C MET A 1 -4.57 11.42 -24.92
N SER A 2 -4.54 12.43 -25.82
CA SER A 2 -3.29 12.77 -26.55
C SER A 2 -2.28 13.44 -25.62
N TYR A 3 -0.98 13.34 -25.91
CA TYR A 3 0.06 14.03 -25.14
C TYR A 3 -0.19 15.53 -25.03
N LYS A 4 -0.69 16.16 -26.09
CA LYS A 4 -1.06 17.58 -26.09
C LYS A 4 -2.11 17.90 -25.03
N ASN A 5 -3.14 17.04 -24.89
CA ASN A 5 -4.18 17.23 -23.87
C ASN A 5 -3.65 17.04 -22.45
N ILE A 6 -2.69 16.12 -22.25
CA ILE A 6 -2.02 15.90 -20.95
C ILE A 6 -1.22 17.14 -20.56
N ILE A 7 -0.40 17.68 -21.48
CA ILE A 7 0.40 18.88 -21.25
C ILE A 7 -0.52 20.08 -20.92
N SER A 8 -1.56 20.30 -21.71
CA SER A 8 -2.49 21.41 -21.50
C SER A 8 -3.21 21.30 -20.14
N ALA A 9 -3.67 20.10 -19.77
CA ALA A 9 -4.27 19.85 -18.46
C ALA A 9 -3.28 20.13 -17.33
N PHE A 10 -2.07 19.58 -17.39
CA PHE A 10 -1.01 19.81 -16.42
C PHE A 10 -0.70 21.30 -16.23
N CYS A 11 -0.46 22.01 -17.32
CA CYS A 11 -0.11 23.42 -17.29
C CYS A 11 -1.24 24.29 -16.69
N HIS A 12 -2.50 23.94 -16.99
CA HIS A 12 -3.66 24.61 -16.39
C HIS A 12 -3.72 24.38 -14.87
N LEU A 13 -3.47 23.15 -14.41
CA LEU A 13 -3.59 22.77 -12.99
C LEU A 13 -2.56 23.45 -12.09
N ILE A 14 -1.32 23.67 -12.56
CA ILE A 14 -0.25 24.32 -11.78
C ILE A 14 0.08 25.73 -12.25
N ASN A 15 -0.73 26.28 -13.16
CA ASN A 15 -0.63 27.66 -13.68
C ASN A 15 0.74 28.01 -14.28
N ILE A 16 1.21 27.21 -15.25
CA ILE A 16 2.44 27.47 -16.00
C ILE A 16 2.18 27.52 -17.52
N ASP A 17 3.07 28.18 -18.27
CA ASP A 17 3.00 28.26 -19.73
C ASP A 17 3.44 26.91 -20.36
N GLU A 18 2.67 26.41 -21.33
CA GLU A 18 3.01 25.20 -22.11
C GLU A 18 4.41 25.27 -22.75
N LYS A 19 4.90 26.48 -23.07
CA LYS A 19 6.27 26.71 -23.57
C LYS A 19 7.38 26.38 -22.58
N SER A 20 7.06 26.22 -21.30
CA SER A 20 8.01 25.79 -20.27
C SER A 20 8.26 24.28 -20.28
N ILE A 21 7.40 23.50 -20.96
CA ILE A 21 7.50 22.05 -21.00
C ILE A 21 8.58 21.63 -21.99
N LEU A 22 9.53 20.81 -21.52
CA LEU A 22 10.59 20.22 -22.34
C LEU A 22 10.24 18.82 -22.82
N SER A 23 9.63 17.99 -21.96
CA SER A 23 9.14 16.65 -22.33
C SER A 23 7.93 16.22 -21.50
N CYS A 24 7.17 15.23 -22.03
CA CYS A 24 6.07 14.55 -21.36
C CYS A 24 6.15 13.08 -21.76
N ASP A 25 6.56 12.22 -20.82
CA ASP A 25 6.85 10.82 -21.07
C ASP A 25 5.97 9.94 -20.17
N ARG A 26 5.33 8.90 -20.72
CA ARG A 26 4.59 7.94 -19.91
C ARG A 26 5.57 7.03 -19.16
N ILE A 27 5.41 6.92 -17.82
CA ILE A 27 6.33 6.19 -16.94
C ILE A 27 5.71 4.97 -16.24
N GLY A 28 4.47 4.61 -16.55
CA GLY A 28 3.86 3.40 -16.00
C GLY A 28 2.51 3.64 -15.33
N GLY A 29 2.11 2.68 -14.49
CA GLY A 29 0.84 2.62 -13.76
C GLY A 29 -0.01 1.42 -14.18
N MET A 30 -0.49 0.64 -13.21
CA MET A 30 -1.37 -0.51 -13.43
C MET A 30 -2.84 -0.06 -13.56
N THR A 31 -3.33 0.69 -12.60
CA THR A 31 -4.70 1.20 -12.52
C THR A 31 -4.80 2.66 -12.95
N ASN A 32 -3.75 3.43 -12.76
CA ASN A 32 -3.60 4.83 -13.12
C ASN A 32 -2.59 4.98 -14.26
N THR A 33 -2.58 6.13 -14.95
CA THR A 33 -1.55 6.43 -15.95
C THR A 33 -0.67 7.57 -15.44
N ASN A 34 0.64 7.30 -15.30
CA ASN A 34 1.59 8.28 -14.81
C ASN A 34 2.43 8.85 -15.96
N TYR A 35 2.63 10.17 -15.94
CA TYR A 35 3.47 10.92 -16.88
C TYR A 35 4.56 11.66 -16.12
N LEU A 36 5.81 11.50 -16.58
CA LEU A 36 6.91 12.36 -16.19
C LEU A 36 6.86 13.60 -17.06
N ILE A 37 6.69 14.75 -16.43
CA ILE A 37 6.69 16.05 -17.11
C ILE A 37 7.93 16.81 -16.68
N THR A 38 8.78 17.13 -17.66
CA THR A 38 10.00 17.90 -17.45
C THR A 38 9.78 19.33 -17.90
N THR A 39 10.00 20.27 -17.00
CA THR A 39 10.04 21.70 -17.31
C THR A 39 11.48 22.20 -17.36
N LYS A 40 11.69 23.48 -17.63
CA LYS A 40 13.04 24.09 -17.59
C LYS A 40 13.68 24.06 -16.21
N ASN A 41 12.87 24.05 -15.14
CA ASN A 41 13.36 24.21 -13.77
C ASN A 41 13.19 22.94 -12.92
N GLU A 42 12.10 22.20 -13.12
CA GLU A 42 11.68 21.09 -12.25
C GLU A 42 11.09 19.94 -13.06
N ARG A 43 10.99 18.79 -12.41
CA ARG A 43 10.32 17.60 -12.94
C ARG A 43 9.16 17.19 -12.04
N PHE A 44 8.10 16.71 -12.66
CA PHE A 44 6.87 16.34 -11.98
C PHE A 44 6.37 14.98 -12.44
N VAL A 45 5.66 14.28 -11.58
CA VAL A 45 4.86 13.11 -11.96
C VAL A 45 3.39 13.54 -11.95
N PHE A 46 2.75 13.47 -13.12
CA PHE A 46 1.32 13.70 -13.27
C PHE A 46 0.59 12.36 -13.40
N ARG A 47 -0.13 11.97 -12.35
CA ARG A 47 -1.03 10.82 -12.35
C ARG A 47 -2.39 11.24 -12.89
N VAL A 48 -2.81 10.59 -13.97
CA VAL A 48 -4.19 10.63 -14.46
C VAL A 48 -4.88 9.37 -13.98
N SER A 49 -5.91 9.53 -13.16
CA SER A 49 -6.61 8.42 -12.52
C SER A 49 -7.39 7.56 -13.51
N GLY A 50 -7.41 6.26 -13.27
CA GLY A 50 -8.21 5.31 -14.03
C GLY A 50 -9.71 5.46 -13.76
N LYS A 51 -10.53 5.34 -14.79
CA LYS A 51 -12.00 5.54 -14.71
C LYS A 51 -12.69 4.58 -13.74
N THR A 52 -12.17 3.37 -13.56
CA THR A 52 -12.75 2.31 -12.71
C THR A 52 -12.37 2.46 -11.21
N SER A 53 -11.34 3.27 -10.89
CA SER A 53 -10.83 3.40 -9.53
C SER A 53 -11.71 4.27 -8.62
N ASN A 54 -12.43 5.25 -9.15
CA ASN A 54 -13.20 6.21 -8.36
C ASN A 54 -14.37 5.63 -7.55
N GLN A 55 -14.80 4.40 -7.85
CA GLN A 55 -15.87 3.71 -7.09
C GLN A 55 -15.34 2.83 -5.96
N ILE A 56 -14.03 2.64 -5.92
CA ILE A 56 -13.34 1.78 -4.95
C ILE A 56 -12.52 2.63 -3.99
N ILE A 57 -11.87 3.69 -4.49
CA ILE A 57 -10.95 4.53 -3.71
C ILE A 57 -11.67 5.77 -3.17
N ASN A 58 -11.54 6.01 -1.87
CA ASN A 58 -11.94 7.27 -1.25
C ASN A 58 -10.86 8.33 -1.47
N ARG A 59 -11.04 9.17 -2.50
CA ARG A 59 -10.05 10.18 -2.91
C ARG A 59 -9.78 11.26 -1.87
N LYS A 60 -10.73 11.55 -0.99
CA LYS A 60 -10.54 12.50 0.11
C LYS A 60 -9.59 11.92 1.17
N ASN A 61 -9.76 10.64 1.53
CA ASN A 61 -8.86 9.96 2.45
C ASN A 61 -7.46 9.85 1.85
N GLU A 62 -7.35 9.44 0.58
CA GLU A 62 -6.07 9.40 -0.14
C GLU A 62 -5.37 10.75 -0.11
N HIS A 63 -6.09 11.86 -0.41
CA HIS A 63 -5.54 13.20 -0.39
C HIS A 63 -4.98 13.55 1.00
N ASN A 64 -5.83 13.48 2.02
CA ASN A 64 -5.45 13.86 3.38
C ASN A 64 -4.22 13.06 3.87
N ASN A 65 -4.24 11.75 3.70
CA ASN A 65 -3.16 10.88 4.16
C ASN A 65 -1.88 11.09 3.34
N SER A 66 -1.99 11.26 2.01
CA SER A 66 -0.83 11.56 1.14
C SER A 66 -0.14 12.86 1.53
N VAL A 67 -0.91 13.91 1.87
CA VAL A 67 -0.36 15.21 2.30
C VAL A 67 0.34 15.06 3.64
N LEU A 68 -0.27 14.42 4.63
CA LEU A 68 0.35 14.19 5.94
C LEU A 68 1.68 13.43 5.81
N MET A 69 1.73 12.40 4.95
CA MET A 69 2.96 11.65 4.72
C MET A 69 4.00 12.44 3.90
N SER A 70 3.58 13.34 3.05
CA SER A 70 4.47 14.28 2.35
C SER A 70 5.10 15.29 3.32
N GLU A 71 4.31 15.86 4.23
CA GLU A 71 4.79 16.80 5.26
C GLU A 71 5.82 16.15 6.21
N LEU A 72 5.67 14.84 6.46
CA LEU A 72 6.63 14.04 7.23
C LEU A 72 7.86 13.61 6.41
N GLY A 73 7.89 13.93 5.13
CA GLY A 73 8.96 13.55 4.22
C GLY A 73 8.98 12.04 3.89
N ILE A 74 7.93 11.30 4.20
CA ILE A 74 7.79 9.87 3.89
C ILE A 74 7.35 9.69 2.44
N ASN A 75 6.42 10.52 1.96
CA ASN A 75 5.95 10.56 0.57
C ASN A 75 6.68 11.67 -0.22
N SER A 76 6.56 11.65 -1.55
CA SER A 76 6.98 12.76 -2.41
C SER A 76 6.05 13.97 -2.23
N ASP A 77 6.58 15.19 -2.47
CA ASP A 77 5.82 16.43 -2.33
C ASP A 77 4.58 16.46 -3.23
N ILE A 78 3.41 16.70 -2.63
CA ILE A 78 2.14 16.84 -3.34
C ILE A 78 2.01 18.30 -3.80
N ILE A 79 1.92 18.51 -5.11
CA ILE A 79 1.75 19.84 -5.73
C ILE A 79 0.27 20.12 -6.02
N TYR A 80 -0.44 19.09 -6.45
CA TYR A 80 -1.88 19.17 -6.77
C TYR A 80 -2.56 17.83 -6.51
N PHE A 81 -3.79 17.88 -6.02
CA PHE A 81 -4.63 16.70 -5.87
C PHE A 81 -6.10 17.06 -6.14
N ASN A 82 -6.78 16.27 -6.97
CA ASN A 82 -8.20 16.41 -7.23
C ASN A 82 -8.99 15.30 -6.51
N GLU A 83 -9.69 15.66 -5.44
CA GLU A 83 -10.50 14.73 -4.64
C GLU A 83 -11.69 14.13 -5.39
N ASN A 84 -12.13 14.74 -6.51
CA ASN A 84 -13.28 14.24 -7.28
C ASN A 84 -12.90 13.09 -8.23
N ASN A 85 -11.70 13.13 -8.80
CA ASN A 85 -11.29 12.16 -9.83
C ASN A 85 -9.97 11.44 -9.51
N GLY A 86 -9.18 11.91 -8.52
CA GLY A 86 -7.91 11.32 -8.13
C GLY A 86 -6.73 11.72 -9.00
N ASP A 87 -6.87 12.70 -9.90
CA ASP A 87 -5.70 13.25 -10.62
C ASP A 87 -4.76 13.94 -9.63
N LYS A 88 -3.46 13.64 -9.74
CA LYS A 88 -2.46 14.09 -8.76
C LYS A 88 -1.16 14.52 -9.46
N ILE A 89 -0.57 15.62 -9.00
CA ILE A 89 0.75 16.06 -9.42
C ILE A 89 1.66 16.05 -8.20
N THR A 90 2.80 15.36 -8.32
CA THR A 90 3.85 15.33 -7.29
C THR A 90 5.17 15.82 -7.86
N LYS A 91 6.09 16.29 -7.01
CA LYS A 91 7.48 16.46 -7.42
C LYS A 91 8.08 15.13 -7.80
N TYR A 92 8.91 15.14 -8.82
CA TYR A 92 9.70 13.98 -9.20
C TYR A 92 10.83 13.76 -8.19
N ILE A 93 10.98 12.55 -7.71
CA ILE A 93 12.09 12.14 -6.84
C ILE A 93 13.35 12.07 -7.71
N ASN A 94 14.36 12.90 -7.41
CA ASN A 94 15.58 12.96 -8.20
C ASN A 94 16.36 11.65 -8.16
N ASN A 95 16.90 11.23 -9.30
CA ASN A 95 17.61 9.96 -9.48
C ASN A 95 16.80 8.75 -8.96
N ALA A 96 15.47 8.82 -9.16
CA ALA A 96 14.54 7.81 -8.69
C ALA A 96 14.87 6.40 -9.18
N MET A 97 14.97 5.46 -8.27
CA MET A 97 15.02 4.03 -8.52
C MET A 97 13.86 3.37 -7.77
N THR A 98 12.85 2.92 -8.50
CA THR A 98 11.76 2.12 -7.94
C THR A 98 12.29 0.75 -7.53
N LEU A 99 11.98 0.32 -6.31
CA LEU A 99 12.33 -1.04 -5.88
C LEU A 99 11.44 -2.06 -6.60
N SER A 100 11.80 -3.32 -6.47
CA SER A 100 11.10 -4.46 -7.05
C SER A 100 11.28 -5.66 -6.13
N PRO A 101 10.48 -6.75 -6.29
CA PRO A 101 10.67 -7.98 -5.51
C PRO A 101 12.08 -8.59 -5.63
N TYR A 102 12.85 -8.21 -6.67
CA TYR A 102 14.20 -8.75 -6.90
C TYR A 102 15.30 -7.96 -6.20
N ASN A 103 15.15 -6.64 -6.05
CA ASN A 103 16.22 -5.79 -5.51
C ASN A 103 15.95 -5.26 -4.09
N ILE A 104 14.73 -5.37 -3.58
CA ILE A 104 14.34 -4.86 -2.25
C ILE A 104 15.19 -5.43 -1.13
N PHE A 105 15.71 -6.66 -1.29
CA PHE A 105 16.57 -7.33 -0.31
C PHE A 105 17.88 -6.58 -0.03
N GLY A 106 18.36 -5.75 -0.96
CA GLY A 106 19.52 -4.88 -0.76
C GLY A 106 19.24 -3.63 0.08
N TYR A 107 17.97 -3.37 0.42
CA TYR A 107 17.53 -2.13 1.07
C TYR A 107 16.69 -2.37 2.33
N LEU A 108 16.71 -3.60 2.90
CA LEU A 108 15.83 -3.99 4.01
C LEU A 108 15.95 -3.09 5.24
N ASP A 109 17.15 -2.62 5.57
CA ASP A 109 17.34 -1.72 6.72
C ASP A 109 16.63 -0.37 6.48
N LYS A 110 16.72 0.19 5.25
CA LYS A 110 16.01 1.41 4.88
C LYS A 110 14.49 1.21 4.85
N VAL A 111 14.03 0.03 4.41
CA VAL A 111 12.60 -0.35 4.40
C VAL A 111 12.07 -0.46 5.83
N VAL A 112 12.81 -1.11 6.73
CA VAL A 112 12.47 -1.19 8.16
C VAL A 112 12.39 0.21 8.78
N ASP A 113 13.40 1.06 8.54
CA ASP A 113 13.43 2.44 9.02
C ASP A 113 12.18 3.22 8.58
N LEU A 114 11.87 3.19 7.28
CA LEU A 114 10.74 3.90 6.71
C LEU A 114 9.39 3.39 7.23
N LEU A 115 9.23 2.07 7.40
CA LEU A 115 8.00 1.51 7.95
C LEU A 115 7.83 1.83 9.44
N VAL A 116 8.90 1.82 10.23
CA VAL A 116 8.82 2.27 11.63
C VAL A 116 8.47 3.75 11.68
N ASP A 117 9.08 4.61 10.83
CA ASP A 117 8.75 6.03 10.77
C ASP A 117 7.28 6.25 10.36
N THR A 118 6.79 5.48 9.40
CA THR A 118 5.40 5.54 8.95
C THR A 118 4.44 5.18 10.08
N HIS A 119 4.59 3.98 10.65
CA HIS A 119 3.66 3.44 11.64
C HIS A 119 3.73 4.18 12.99
N SER A 120 4.91 4.66 13.39
CA SER A 120 5.10 5.43 14.62
C SER A 120 4.99 6.94 14.45
N SER A 121 4.64 7.43 13.25
CA SER A 121 4.60 8.86 12.91
C SER A 121 3.66 9.69 13.77
N GLY A 122 2.63 9.08 14.35
CA GLY A 122 1.55 9.80 15.04
C GLY A 122 0.67 10.64 14.10
N ALA A 123 0.78 10.44 12.77
CA ALA A 123 -0.04 11.11 11.79
C ALA A 123 -1.53 10.90 12.06
N LYS A 124 -2.31 11.98 11.99
CA LYS A 124 -3.74 11.96 12.36
C LYS A 124 -4.60 11.56 11.16
N PHE A 125 -4.46 10.29 10.72
CA PHE A 125 -5.40 9.73 9.75
C PHE A 125 -6.81 9.74 10.33
N THR A 126 -7.78 10.19 9.55
CA THR A 126 -9.18 10.30 9.99
C THR A 126 -10.04 9.10 9.60
N ASN A 127 -9.49 8.18 8.80
CA ASN A 127 -10.16 6.96 8.37
C ASN A 127 -9.46 5.73 8.95
N THR A 128 -10.25 4.72 9.24
CA THR A 128 -9.79 3.35 9.51
C THR A 128 -9.98 2.53 8.25
N TRP A 129 -8.99 1.71 7.90
CA TRP A 129 -9.11 0.73 6.84
C TRP A 129 -9.62 -0.58 7.46
N ASP A 130 -10.79 -1.03 7.05
CA ASP A 130 -11.45 -2.21 7.59
C ASP A 130 -11.57 -3.32 6.54
N TYR A 131 -10.96 -4.47 6.83
CA TYR A 131 -11.00 -5.63 5.94
C TYR A 131 -12.43 -6.06 5.57
N LEU A 132 -13.35 -6.09 6.54
CA LEU A 132 -14.72 -6.57 6.29
C LEU A 132 -15.52 -5.61 5.42
N GLU A 133 -15.27 -4.31 5.52
CA GLU A 133 -15.94 -3.31 4.68
C GLU A 133 -15.45 -3.42 3.23
N GLU A 134 -14.13 -3.55 3.02
CA GLU A 134 -13.56 -3.78 1.69
C GLU A 134 -14.01 -5.13 1.10
N TYR A 135 -14.01 -6.19 1.89
CA TYR A 135 -14.51 -7.51 1.52
C TYR A 135 -15.97 -7.46 1.06
N LYS A 136 -16.85 -6.83 1.85
CA LYS A 136 -18.29 -6.68 1.50
C LYS A 136 -18.46 -5.85 0.23
N LEU A 137 -17.69 -4.77 0.09
CA LEU A 137 -17.74 -3.89 -1.08
C LEU A 137 -17.39 -4.68 -2.35
N TYR A 138 -16.24 -5.35 -2.38
CA TYR A 138 -15.80 -6.08 -3.57
C TYR A 138 -16.71 -7.26 -3.88
N LYS A 139 -17.10 -8.02 -2.86
CA LYS A 139 -18.04 -9.14 -3.03
C LYS A 139 -19.39 -8.67 -3.59
N LYS A 140 -19.92 -7.54 -3.11
CA LYS A 140 -21.16 -6.97 -3.62
C LYS A 140 -21.01 -6.57 -5.10
N ILE A 141 -19.94 -5.88 -5.48
CA ILE A 141 -19.67 -5.50 -6.87
C ILE A 141 -19.66 -6.74 -7.78
N VAL A 142 -19.03 -7.83 -7.35
CA VAL A 142 -18.98 -9.07 -8.11
C VAL A 142 -20.37 -9.71 -8.22
N LEU A 143 -21.12 -9.78 -7.12
CA LEU A 143 -22.47 -10.38 -7.11
C LEU A 143 -23.49 -9.56 -7.93
N ASP A 144 -23.29 -8.25 -8.06
CA ASP A 144 -24.12 -7.35 -8.89
C ASP A 144 -23.72 -7.41 -10.39
N SER A 145 -22.82 -8.32 -10.79
CA SER A 145 -22.28 -8.49 -12.14
C SER A 145 -22.44 -9.91 -12.67
N ASP A 146 -22.08 -10.15 -13.94
CA ASP A 146 -22.05 -11.48 -14.55
C ASP A 146 -20.78 -12.29 -14.22
N VAL A 147 -19.84 -11.73 -13.43
CA VAL A 147 -18.59 -12.42 -13.04
C VAL A 147 -18.87 -13.42 -11.94
N VAL A 148 -18.36 -14.64 -12.08
CA VAL A 148 -18.61 -15.74 -11.15
C VAL A 148 -17.44 -15.88 -10.18
N ILE A 149 -17.77 -15.97 -8.89
CA ILE A 149 -16.83 -16.36 -7.83
C ILE A 149 -16.68 -17.89 -7.89
N ASP A 150 -15.43 -18.39 -7.89
CA ASP A 150 -15.11 -19.82 -7.92
C ASP A 150 -15.69 -20.53 -6.67
N ASP A 151 -16.27 -21.72 -6.86
CA ASP A 151 -16.84 -22.51 -5.77
C ASP A 151 -15.81 -22.86 -4.69
N LYS A 152 -14.55 -23.01 -5.05
CA LYS A 152 -13.45 -23.21 -4.10
C LYS A 152 -13.33 -22.05 -3.12
N TYR A 153 -13.56 -20.81 -3.56
CA TYR A 153 -13.54 -19.65 -2.69
C TYR A 153 -14.65 -19.75 -1.63
N TYR A 154 -15.86 -20.10 -2.03
CA TYR A 154 -16.99 -20.26 -1.10
C TYR A 154 -16.74 -21.35 -0.03
N HIS A 155 -16.05 -22.43 -0.38
CA HIS A 155 -15.67 -23.46 0.59
C HIS A 155 -14.70 -22.97 1.66
N PHE A 156 -13.91 -21.93 1.35
CA PHE A 156 -12.94 -21.34 2.28
C PHE A 156 -13.44 -20.08 2.98
N GLU A 157 -14.51 -19.48 2.52
CA GLU A 157 -14.98 -18.18 3.02
C GLU A 157 -15.24 -18.19 4.53
N SER A 158 -15.91 -19.24 5.05
CA SER A 158 -16.16 -19.35 6.49
C SER A 158 -14.88 -19.46 7.32
N LYS A 159 -13.84 -20.09 6.79
CA LYS A 159 -12.52 -20.22 7.41
C LYS A 159 -11.78 -18.88 7.40
N ILE A 160 -11.80 -18.17 6.27
CA ILE A 160 -11.23 -16.83 6.13
C ILE A 160 -11.86 -15.88 7.16
N LEU A 161 -13.18 -15.85 7.24
CA LEU A 161 -13.91 -15.02 8.22
C LEU A 161 -13.67 -15.50 9.67
N GLY A 162 -13.39 -16.78 9.88
CA GLY A 162 -12.96 -17.33 11.17
C GLY A 162 -11.61 -16.79 11.61
N LEU A 163 -10.64 -16.73 10.70
CA LEU A 163 -9.31 -16.15 10.94
C LEU A 163 -9.39 -14.65 11.25
N TYR A 164 -10.23 -13.92 10.53
CA TYR A 164 -10.45 -12.50 10.83
C TYR A 164 -11.01 -12.30 12.25
N ARG A 165 -11.98 -13.13 12.68
CA ARG A 165 -12.49 -13.07 14.07
C ARG A 165 -11.42 -13.39 15.10
N ARG A 166 -10.51 -14.34 14.80
CA ARG A 166 -9.37 -14.67 15.68
C ARG A 166 -8.43 -13.49 15.88
N LEU A 167 -8.16 -12.68 14.83
CA LEU A 167 -7.38 -11.45 14.97
C LEU A 167 -7.98 -10.52 16.02
N PHE A 168 -9.30 -10.31 15.98
CA PHE A 168 -9.98 -9.41 16.91
C PHE A 168 -10.06 -9.99 18.33
N ALA A 169 -10.46 -11.27 18.47
CA ALA A 169 -10.77 -11.86 19.76
C ALA A 169 -9.52 -12.25 20.56
N ASP A 170 -8.50 -12.80 19.89
CA ASP A 170 -7.41 -13.50 20.56
C ASP A 170 -6.06 -12.80 20.40
N LEU A 171 -5.76 -12.24 19.20
CA LEU A 171 -4.44 -11.69 18.88
C LEU A 171 -4.36 -10.17 19.07
N GLY A 172 -5.51 -9.49 19.03
CA GLY A 172 -5.64 -8.04 19.13
C GLY A 172 -5.19 -7.31 17.86
N ILE A 173 -5.84 -6.20 17.55
CA ILE A 173 -5.52 -5.28 16.45
C ILE A 173 -5.15 -3.94 17.04
N ASN A 174 -3.99 -3.41 16.66
CA ASN A 174 -3.51 -2.11 17.08
C ASN A 174 -3.52 -1.15 15.89
N LEU A 175 -4.22 -0.04 16.00
CA LEU A 175 -4.42 0.89 14.90
C LEU A 175 -3.32 1.96 14.86
N PHE A 176 -2.56 1.96 13.78
CA PHE A 176 -1.52 2.94 13.45
C PHE A 176 -1.69 3.43 12.01
N PRO A 177 -1.08 4.56 11.62
CA PRO A 177 -1.03 4.95 10.21
C PRO A 177 -0.39 3.86 9.36
N CYS A 178 -1.14 3.29 8.42
CA CYS A 178 -0.70 2.22 7.52
C CYS A 178 -0.94 2.61 6.06
N HIS A 179 -0.12 2.03 5.19
CA HIS A 179 -0.23 2.20 3.75
C HIS A 179 -1.34 1.31 3.14
N ASN A 180 -1.47 0.10 3.66
CA ASN A 180 -2.44 -0.96 3.32
C ASN A 180 -2.27 -1.61 1.93
N ASP A 181 -1.33 -1.15 1.12
CA ASP A 181 -1.01 -1.71 -0.20
C ASP A 181 0.52 -1.71 -0.42
N LEU A 182 1.26 -2.35 0.49
CA LEU A 182 2.71 -2.41 0.40
C LEU A 182 3.18 -3.45 -0.61
N VAL A 183 3.61 -2.96 -1.75
CA VAL A 183 4.37 -3.69 -2.77
C VAL A 183 5.75 -3.06 -2.92
N ALA A 184 6.74 -3.83 -3.38
CA ALA A 184 8.09 -3.31 -3.54
C ALA A 184 8.15 -2.08 -4.46
N GLU A 185 7.28 -2.03 -5.46
CA GLU A 185 7.19 -0.95 -6.45
C GLU A 185 6.70 0.39 -5.88
N ASN A 186 6.13 0.39 -4.66
CA ASN A 186 5.74 1.61 -3.96
C ASN A 186 6.91 2.24 -3.17
N PHE A 187 8.05 1.55 -3.08
CA PHE A 187 9.28 2.10 -2.50
C PHE A 187 10.17 2.69 -3.59
N VAL A 188 10.49 3.98 -3.45
CA VAL A 188 11.33 4.72 -4.41
C VAL A 188 12.55 5.27 -3.70
N LEU A 189 13.73 4.78 -4.07
CA LEU A 189 15.00 5.32 -3.64
C LEU A 189 15.34 6.52 -4.50
N GLY A 190 15.79 7.62 -3.91
CA GLY A 190 16.20 8.80 -4.66
C GLY A 190 17.06 9.73 -3.84
N ASP A 191 17.55 10.79 -4.46
CA ASP A 191 18.36 11.79 -3.79
C ASP A 191 17.48 12.76 -3.00
N ASP A 192 17.94 13.09 -1.83
CA ASP A 192 17.40 14.14 -0.96
C ASP A 192 18.49 15.19 -0.71
N ILE A 193 18.07 16.41 -0.39
CA ILE A 193 19.02 17.54 -0.16
C ILE A 193 19.92 17.26 1.07
N LEU A 194 19.42 16.53 2.06
CA LEU A 194 20.10 16.28 3.33
C LEU A 194 20.72 14.90 3.41
N ILE A 195 20.20 13.93 2.63
CA ILE A 195 20.58 12.52 2.69
C ILE A 195 20.86 12.03 1.28
N SER A 196 22.07 11.56 1.01
CA SER A 196 22.52 11.15 -0.33
C SER A 196 21.66 10.06 -0.99
N GLN A 197 20.92 9.26 -0.20
CA GLN A 197 19.98 8.25 -0.68
C GLN A 197 18.85 8.07 0.34
N LYS A 198 17.70 8.64 0.07
CA LYS A 198 16.48 8.53 0.85
C LYS A 198 15.51 7.55 0.20
N LEU A 199 14.83 6.76 1.01
CA LEU A 199 13.73 5.92 0.56
C LEU A 199 12.42 6.67 0.81
N TYR A 200 11.54 6.68 -0.21
CA TYR A 200 10.20 7.25 -0.16
C TYR A 200 9.18 6.12 -0.31
N LEU A 201 8.01 6.30 0.27
CA LEU A 201 6.84 5.43 0.09
C LEU A 201 5.74 6.23 -0.62
N ILE A 202 5.32 5.76 -1.80
CA ILE A 202 4.35 6.42 -2.67
C ILE A 202 3.06 5.60 -2.80
N ASP A 203 2.03 6.20 -3.38
CA ASP A 203 0.74 5.56 -3.74
C ASP A 203 -0.16 5.18 -2.55
N TRP A 204 -0.53 6.18 -1.77
CA TRP A 204 -1.31 6.10 -0.52
C TRP A 204 -2.83 5.92 -0.73
N GLU A 205 -3.27 5.35 -1.85
CA GLU A 205 -4.70 5.31 -2.21
C GLU A 205 -5.55 4.38 -1.33
N TYR A 206 -4.94 3.40 -0.63
CA TYR A 206 -5.59 2.51 0.33
C TYR A 206 -5.29 2.87 1.80
N SER A 207 -4.56 3.94 2.05
CA SER A 207 -4.07 4.27 3.38
C SER A 207 -5.18 4.57 4.40
N GLY A 208 -4.89 4.25 5.64
CA GLY A 208 -5.79 4.42 6.77
C GLY A 208 -5.19 3.86 8.05
N LEU A 209 -5.87 4.06 9.17
CA LEU A 209 -5.48 3.40 10.42
C LEU A 209 -5.74 1.89 10.29
N ASN A 210 -4.72 1.09 10.56
CA ASN A 210 -4.77 -0.37 10.52
C ASN A 210 -3.66 -0.96 11.40
N ASP A 211 -3.62 -2.29 11.51
CA ASP A 211 -2.53 -3.00 12.18
C ASP A 211 -1.27 -3.00 11.29
N PRO A 212 -0.10 -2.57 11.80
CA PRO A 212 1.16 -2.59 11.04
C PRO A 212 1.54 -3.95 10.46
N MET A 213 1.08 -5.04 11.09
CA MET A 213 1.34 -6.39 10.59
C MET A 213 0.61 -6.65 9.26
N TRP A 214 -0.44 -5.90 8.93
CA TRP A 214 -1.04 -5.91 7.60
C TRP A 214 -0.05 -5.45 6.53
N ASP A 215 0.60 -4.32 6.75
CA ASP A 215 1.59 -3.75 5.82
C ASP A 215 2.79 -4.70 5.65
N ILE A 216 3.33 -5.22 6.77
CA ILE A 216 4.44 -6.17 6.74
C ILE A 216 4.06 -7.47 6.02
N ALA A 217 2.84 -7.99 6.24
CA ALA A 217 2.33 -9.17 5.56
C ALA A 217 2.23 -8.95 4.04
N SER A 218 1.74 -7.77 3.61
CA SER A 218 1.68 -7.38 2.20
C SER A 218 3.06 -7.39 1.56
N LEU A 219 4.02 -6.71 2.17
CA LEU A 219 5.39 -6.66 1.68
C LEU A 219 6.02 -8.05 1.53
N PHE A 220 5.85 -8.91 2.53
CA PHE A 220 6.41 -10.26 2.50
C PHE A 220 5.77 -11.13 1.42
N GLU A 221 4.45 -11.06 1.27
CA GLU A 221 3.71 -11.85 0.30
C GLU A 221 3.98 -11.38 -1.13
N GLU A 222 3.91 -10.07 -1.40
CA GLU A 222 4.11 -9.52 -2.74
C GLU A 222 5.56 -9.62 -3.24
N SER A 223 6.52 -9.62 -2.31
CA SER A 223 7.94 -9.73 -2.66
C SER A 223 8.53 -11.13 -2.44
N ASN A 224 7.69 -12.13 -2.09
CA ASN A 224 8.09 -13.52 -1.86
C ASN A 224 9.26 -13.67 -0.87
N PHE A 225 9.15 -13.04 0.30
CA PHE A 225 10.22 -13.11 1.30
C PHE A 225 10.44 -14.55 1.78
N PRO A 226 11.69 -15.03 1.85
CA PRO A 226 12.02 -16.29 2.54
C PRO A 226 11.74 -16.17 4.05
N LYS A 227 11.23 -17.23 4.69
CA LYS A 227 10.84 -17.23 6.10
C LYS A 227 11.93 -16.72 7.07
N HIS A 228 13.19 -17.09 6.86
CA HIS A 228 14.29 -16.61 7.70
C HIS A 228 14.54 -15.10 7.53
N ILE A 229 14.22 -14.52 6.38
CA ILE A 229 14.29 -13.06 6.15
C ILE A 229 13.07 -12.38 6.77
N GLU A 230 11.85 -12.95 6.68
CA GLU A 230 10.66 -12.46 7.34
C GLU A 230 10.91 -12.29 8.85
N ARG A 231 11.43 -13.33 9.51
CA ARG A 231 11.72 -13.30 10.95
C ARG A 231 12.77 -12.24 11.30
N LYS A 232 13.89 -12.20 10.57
CA LYS A 232 14.94 -11.19 10.80
C LYS A 232 14.42 -9.77 10.58
N PHE A 233 13.62 -9.55 9.56
CA PHE A 233 12.98 -8.26 9.30
C PHE A 233 12.09 -7.84 10.48
N LEU A 234 11.25 -8.75 10.96
CA LEU A 234 10.35 -8.51 12.08
C LEU A 234 11.09 -8.21 13.39
N GLU A 235 12.20 -8.92 13.66
CA GLU A 235 13.08 -8.65 14.80
C GLU A 235 13.67 -7.23 14.72
N ASN A 236 14.20 -6.84 13.55
CA ASN A 236 14.76 -5.50 13.34
C ASN A 236 13.69 -4.42 13.49
N TYR A 237 12.50 -4.65 12.93
CA TYR A 237 11.36 -3.74 13.02
C TYR A 237 10.93 -3.50 14.48
N CYS A 238 10.77 -4.55 15.28
CA CYS A 238 10.41 -4.45 16.69
C CYS A 238 11.51 -3.74 17.50
N ASN A 239 12.78 -4.05 17.26
CA ASN A 239 13.90 -3.42 17.93
C ASN A 239 13.97 -1.92 17.64
N LEU A 240 13.87 -1.54 16.37
CA LEU A 240 13.94 -0.15 15.97
C LEU A 240 12.75 0.66 16.50
N TRP A 241 11.54 0.09 16.48
CA TRP A 241 10.37 0.73 17.06
C TRP A 241 10.56 1.02 18.56
N ASN A 242 11.07 0.05 19.31
CA ASN A 242 11.33 0.24 20.74
C ASN A 242 12.39 1.32 21.00
N ILE A 243 13.44 1.41 20.17
CA ILE A 243 14.47 2.46 20.27
C ILE A 243 13.83 3.84 20.02
N LYS A 244 13.04 3.99 18.93
CA LYS A 244 12.38 5.27 18.59
C LYS A 244 11.37 5.67 19.66
N LYS A 245 10.59 4.73 20.20
CA LYS A 245 9.62 4.98 21.28
C LYS A 245 10.29 5.57 22.54
N ASN A 246 11.44 5.06 22.92
CA ASN A 246 12.15 5.53 24.14
C ASN A 246 12.70 6.96 23.97
N ASN A 247 12.86 7.45 22.74
CA ASN A 247 13.39 8.78 22.43
C ASN A 247 12.29 9.85 22.27
N PHE A 248 11.01 9.47 22.23
CA PHE A 248 9.87 10.39 22.12
C PHE A 248 8.93 10.20 23.32
N SER A 249 8.33 11.28 23.82
CA SER A 249 7.25 11.21 24.81
C SER A 249 6.03 10.51 24.17
N TYR A 250 5.89 9.23 24.44
CA TYR A 250 4.78 8.41 23.94
C TYR A 250 3.49 8.80 24.65
N ASP A 251 2.48 9.15 23.89
CA ASP A 251 1.14 9.37 24.44
C ASP A 251 0.59 8.00 24.90
N LEU A 252 0.30 7.88 26.21
CA LEU A 252 -0.23 6.65 26.81
C LEU A 252 -1.59 6.21 26.22
N SER A 253 -2.26 7.08 25.46
CA SER A 253 -3.48 6.76 24.73
C SER A 253 -3.26 5.95 23.45
N THR A 254 -2.00 5.84 22.98
CA THR A 254 -1.68 5.05 21.78
C THR A 254 -1.53 3.57 22.12
N PRO A 255 -1.87 2.66 21.19
CA PRO A 255 -1.66 1.22 21.39
C PRO A 255 -0.19 0.87 21.66
N PRO A 256 0.09 -0.20 22.40
CA PRO A 256 1.46 -0.62 22.61
C PRO A 256 2.12 -1.04 21.29
N PRO A 257 3.41 -0.68 21.08
CA PRO A 257 4.13 -1.07 19.89
C PRO A 257 4.33 -2.58 19.80
N PRO A 258 4.62 -3.11 18.61
CA PRO A 258 5.08 -4.48 18.42
C PRO A 258 6.27 -4.80 19.33
N SER A 259 6.30 -5.98 19.92
CA SER A 259 7.33 -6.38 20.87
C SER A 259 7.95 -7.72 20.49
N LEU A 260 9.28 -7.84 20.65
CA LEU A 260 10.01 -9.10 20.44
C LEU A 260 9.51 -10.24 21.33
N SER A 261 9.04 -9.94 22.57
CA SER A 261 8.46 -10.95 23.46
C SER A 261 7.17 -11.58 22.93
N LYS A 262 6.61 -11.02 21.86
CA LYS A 262 5.38 -11.49 21.19
C LYS A 262 5.65 -11.87 19.73
N ILE A 263 6.88 -12.15 19.34
CA ILE A 263 7.23 -12.34 17.93
C ILE A 263 6.45 -13.49 17.30
N ASP A 264 6.23 -14.58 18.01
CA ASP A 264 5.45 -15.72 17.51
C ASP A 264 3.97 -15.33 17.27
N ILE A 265 3.41 -14.44 18.11
CA ILE A 265 2.06 -13.87 17.89
C ILE A 265 2.04 -12.97 16.65
N LEU A 266 3.11 -12.19 16.43
CA LEU A 266 3.22 -11.34 15.25
C LEU A 266 3.36 -12.18 13.97
N GLU A 267 4.11 -13.27 14.00
CA GLU A 267 4.23 -14.23 12.91
C GLU A 267 2.88 -14.90 12.57
N GLU A 268 2.10 -15.28 13.59
CA GLU A 268 0.74 -15.78 13.40
C GLU A 268 -0.16 -14.72 12.74
N LYS A 269 -0.14 -13.49 13.24
CA LYS A 269 -0.90 -12.36 12.65
C LYS A 269 -0.52 -12.13 11.19
N ILE A 270 0.75 -12.12 10.87
CA ILE A 270 1.26 -11.95 9.50
C ILE A 270 0.73 -13.06 8.60
N LEU A 271 0.77 -14.31 9.04
CA LEU A 271 0.25 -15.42 8.23
C LEU A 271 -1.26 -15.32 7.99
N ILE A 272 -2.03 -14.93 9.01
CA ILE A 272 -3.46 -14.66 8.85
C ILE A 272 -3.68 -13.50 7.87
N TYR A 273 -2.96 -12.39 8.01
CA TYR A 273 -3.10 -11.26 7.10
C TYR A 273 -2.74 -11.63 5.66
N LYS A 274 -1.73 -12.44 5.40
CA LYS A 274 -1.43 -12.96 4.06
C LYS A 274 -2.62 -13.73 3.47
N ILE A 275 -3.31 -14.55 4.27
CA ILE A 275 -4.53 -15.28 3.82
C ILE A 275 -5.66 -14.30 3.49
N LEU A 276 -5.91 -13.32 4.38
CA LEU A 276 -6.95 -12.32 4.20
C LEU A 276 -6.70 -11.44 2.98
N GLN A 277 -5.45 -11.03 2.77
CA GLN A 277 -5.05 -10.22 1.61
C GLN A 277 -5.24 -10.98 0.30
N ASN A 278 -4.81 -12.24 0.21
CA ASN A 278 -5.04 -13.03 -0.99
C ASN A 278 -6.55 -13.20 -1.28
N ALA A 279 -7.37 -13.39 -0.24
CA ALA A 279 -8.82 -13.48 -0.39
C ALA A 279 -9.44 -12.14 -0.85
N LEU A 280 -8.97 -11.02 -0.30
CA LEU A 280 -9.43 -9.70 -0.67
C LEU A 280 -9.04 -9.33 -2.10
N TRP A 281 -7.77 -9.52 -2.47
CA TRP A 281 -7.27 -9.22 -3.81
C TRP A 281 -7.84 -10.15 -4.89
N TYR A 282 -8.25 -11.37 -4.52
CA TYR A 282 -9.04 -12.22 -5.41
C TYR A 282 -10.38 -11.55 -5.76
N LEU A 283 -11.15 -11.10 -4.74
CA LEU A 283 -12.45 -10.42 -4.96
C LEU A 283 -12.28 -9.08 -5.65
N TRP A 284 -11.26 -8.30 -5.30
CA TRP A 284 -10.92 -7.04 -5.97
C TRP A 284 -10.67 -7.25 -7.47
N THR A 285 -9.91 -8.30 -7.82
CA THR A 285 -9.64 -8.61 -9.22
C THR A 285 -10.93 -8.91 -9.97
N LEU A 286 -11.82 -9.73 -9.41
CA LEU A 286 -13.13 -10.01 -10.01
C LEU A 286 -13.99 -8.74 -10.13
N ALA A 287 -13.98 -7.88 -9.11
CA ALA A 287 -14.70 -6.61 -9.14
C ALA A 287 -14.16 -5.65 -10.21
N LYS A 288 -12.86 -5.65 -10.46
CA LYS A 288 -12.23 -4.86 -11.54
C LYS A 288 -12.52 -5.47 -12.92
N GLU A 289 -12.43 -6.79 -13.05
CA GLU A 289 -12.75 -7.51 -14.30
C GLU A 289 -14.22 -7.32 -14.71
N SER A 290 -15.15 -7.24 -13.75
CA SER A 290 -16.57 -6.95 -14.03
C SER A 290 -16.79 -5.58 -14.67
N ARG A 291 -15.78 -4.70 -14.65
CA ARG A 291 -15.79 -3.36 -15.23
C ARG A 291 -14.92 -3.23 -16.49
N GLY A 292 -14.42 -4.35 -16.99
CA GLY A 292 -13.64 -4.42 -18.23
C GLY A 292 -12.13 -4.30 -18.05
N ASP A 293 -11.61 -4.26 -16.81
CA ASP A 293 -10.17 -4.40 -16.58
C ASP A 293 -9.74 -5.85 -16.80
N PHE A 294 -8.45 -6.09 -17.05
CA PHE A 294 -7.91 -7.44 -17.26
C PHE A 294 -6.55 -7.61 -16.60
N PHE A 295 -6.43 -8.61 -15.72
CA PHE A 295 -5.22 -8.88 -14.93
C PHE A 295 -4.64 -10.28 -15.20
N GLY A 296 -4.98 -10.89 -16.34
CA GLY A 296 -4.45 -12.21 -16.71
C GLY A 296 -4.83 -13.31 -15.72
N ASN A 297 -3.83 -14.00 -15.20
CA ASN A 297 -4.04 -15.10 -14.25
C ASN A 297 -3.94 -14.69 -12.77
N TYR A 298 -3.93 -13.39 -12.47
CA TYR A 298 -3.72 -12.89 -11.11
C TYR A 298 -4.73 -13.46 -10.11
N LYS A 299 -6.03 -13.46 -10.42
CA LYS A 299 -7.08 -14.04 -9.56
C LYS A 299 -6.85 -15.51 -9.21
N TYR A 300 -6.39 -16.31 -10.17
CA TYR A 300 -6.13 -17.74 -9.94
C TYR A 300 -4.95 -17.94 -9.00
N LYS A 301 -3.89 -17.17 -9.17
CA LYS A 301 -2.74 -17.19 -8.26
C LYS A 301 -3.15 -16.83 -6.84
N ARG A 302 -4.00 -15.78 -6.66
CA ARG A 302 -4.52 -15.39 -5.34
C ARG A 302 -5.35 -16.51 -4.71
N LEU A 303 -6.22 -17.15 -5.48
CA LEU A 303 -7.04 -18.25 -5.01
C LEU A 303 -6.19 -19.46 -4.55
N GLU A 304 -5.23 -19.88 -5.36
CA GLU A 304 -4.32 -20.96 -5.02
C GLU A 304 -3.49 -20.63 -3.77
N ARG A 305 -3.06 -19.40 -3.65
CA ARG A 305 -2.28 -18.94 -2.52
C ARG A 305 -3.05 -18.98 -1.19
N ILE A 306 -4.35 -18.70 -1.19
CA ILE A 306 -5.21 -18.88 0.00
C ILE A 306 -5.09 -20.31 0.54
N PHE A 307 -5.17 -21.32 -0.33
CA PHE A 307 -5.14 -22.71 0.10
C PHE A 307 -3.79 -23.12 0.66
N SER A 308 -2.71 -22.72 0.01
CA SER A 308 -1.35 -22.97 0.46
C SER A 308 -1.07 -22.37 1.84
N LEU A 309 -1.39 -21.07 2.01
CA LEU A 309 -1.19 -20.37 3.28
C LEU A 309 -2.10 -20.91 4.40
N TYR A 310 -3.32 -21.32 4.08
CA TYR A 310 -4.20 -21.92 5.08
C TYR A 310 -3.73 -23.32 5.51
N SER A 311 -3.10 -24.08 4.62
CA SER A 311 -2.45 -25.35 5.00
C SER A 311 -1.27 -25.11 5.93
N GLU A 312 -0.42 -24.14 5.61
CA GLU A 312 0.68 -23.69 6.49
C GLU A 312 0.15 -23.23 7.88
N TYR A 313 -0.96 -22.48 7.89
CA TYR A 313 -1.58 -22.03 9.14
C TYR A 313 -2.05 -23.21 10.01
N LYS A 314 -2.67 -24.23 9.41
CA LYS A 314 -3.10 -25.43 10.15
C LYS A 314 -1.95 -26.21 10.75
N GLU A 315 -0.86 -26.34 10.02
CA GLU A 315 0.33 -27.08 10.48
C GLU A 315 1.02 -26.39 11.67
N ASN A 316 0.96 -25.06 11.74
CA ASN A 316 1.70 -24.28 12.74
C ASN A 316 0.85 -23.88 13.96
N TYR A 317 -0.49 -23.74 13.81
CA TYR A 317 -1.33 -23.07 14.82
C TYR A 317 -2.63 -23.81 15.18
N ILE A 318 -2.97 -24.95 14.54
CA ILE A 318 -4.11 -25.80 14.85
C ILE A 318 -3.63 -27.23 15.18
#